data_aa7815bb2c95eb9839fe6b307f8aca71
#
_entry.id   aa7815bb2c95eb9839fe6b307f8aca71
#
_cell.length_a   1.000
_cell.length_b   1.000
_cell.length_c   1.000
_cell.angle_alpha   90.00
_cell.angle_beta   90.00
_cell.angle_gamma   90.00
#
_symmetry.space_group_name_H-M   'P 1'
#
loop_
_entity.id
_entity.type
_entity.pdbx_description
1 polymer ?
#
loop_
_entity_poly.entity_id
_entity_poly.type
_entity_poly.pdbx_seq_one_letter_code
_entity_poly.pdbx_strand_id
1 'polypeptide(L)'
;MSYVICYTTHHSHTFLRLVRRALKQHHFVASIWLQQQQQQQQESRKASTMFLFCSGAVAFRTTTSLRRVSVAAFSTISSSSSINKSSLLSSSRSSKSSNKTQLQASFLEDLAKGFSSLTGGNSGGGSGSSSKYYTVGITGSTGLIGTEFQNELRRSNKVNGKPVRIITFQRGTVAESVDEESLDDDVFTSDSTKSVTWNPNGDLYSFSDDDDSNISVMDATVIQKLDALVHLSGENISTGEGVLAPLGIRPWTDSKKQEILDSRTKTTSALATALKASGNKKCDFIVASGIGVYGDNANAAQPADEGTDVSTTTGFLAEVSRQWEAASAPAAQAGHRVCQLRNGVVLATEGGALAKLYPVFFVGGGGIVGDGTQYFPFVSNRDMARAMVHVLDTPQLQGPININAPIQATNADFTQAMGTVMKRPTLIPFPAFAVSLLFGEMGEEVLLGGTQATPKKLLESGFTFQDPSVEDAVQTAIVNE
;
A
#
# COMPACT_ATOMS: atom_id res chain seq x y z
N MET A 1 -20.38 -12.86 60.25
CA MET A 1 -21.02 -11.91 59.29
C MET A 1 -20.14 -10.70 58.96
N SER A 2 -18.86 -10.70 59.34
CA SER A 2 -17.96 -9.51 59.13
C SER A 2 -16.86 -9.73 58.07
N TYR A 3 -16.87 -10.81 57.32
CA TYR A 3 -15.84 -11.11 56.32
C TYR A 3 -16.29 -10.96 54.85
N VAL A 4 -17.58 -10.65 54.61
CA VAL A 4 -18.15 -10.54 53.26
C VAL A 4 -18.20 -9.09 52.77
N ILE A 5 -18.03 -8.09 53.61
CA ILE A 5 -18.18 -6.66 53.24
C ILE A 5 -16.88 -6.03 52.74
N CYS A 6 -15.71 -6.68 52.96
CA CYS A 6 -14.41 -6.11 52.58
C CYS A 6 -14.00 -6.42 51.12
N TYR A 7 -14.65 -7.36 50.43
CA TYR A 7 -14.29 -7.76 49.07
C TYR A 7 -15.01 -7.00 47.96
N THR A 8 -16.10 -6.30 48.27
CA THR A 8 -16.92 -5.57 47.28
C THR A 8 -16.49 -4.13 47.07
N THR A 9 -15.71 -3.53 47.96
CA THR A 9 -15.31 -2.11 47.84
C THR A 9 -14.03 -1.89 47.05
N HIS A 10 -13.16 -2.88 46.92
CA HIS A 10 -11.90 -2.71 46.15
C HIS A 10 -12.06 -2.87 44.64
N HIS A 11 -13.03 -3.67 44.19
CA HIS A 11 -13.32 -3.84 42.77
C HIS A 11 -14.13 -2.68 42.17
N SER A 12 -14.95 -1.97 42.98
CA SER A 12 -15.72 -0.84 42.49
C SER A 12 -14.88 0.41 42.20
N HIS A 13 -13.78 0.62 42.92
CA HIS A 13 -12.85 1.73 42.65
C HIS A 13 -11.99 1.53 41.40
N THR A 14 -11.59 0.29 41.12
CA THR A 14 -10.84 -0.03 39.89
C THR A 14 -11.75 0.03 38.67
N PHE A 15 -12.97 -0.46 38.78
CA PHE A 15 -13.99 -0.35 37.71
C PHE A 15 -14.35 1.10 37.41
N LEU A 16 -14.57 1.94 38.44
CA LEU A 16 -14.85 3.37 38.26
C LEU A 16 -13.65 4.14 37.66
N ARG A 17 -12.42 3.75 37.96
CA ARG A 17 -11.22 4.33 37.34
C ARG A 17 -11.11 3.94 35.88
N LEU A 18 -11.41 2.68 35.52
CA LEU A 18 -11.45 2.21 34.12
C LEU A 18 -12.56 2.89 33.32
N VAL A 19 -13.75 3.01 33.89
CA VAL A 19 -14.87 3.72 33.23
C VAL A 19 -14.56 5.22 33.07
N ARG A 20 -13.94 5.87 34.06
CA ARG A 20 -13.51 7.28 33.93
C ARG A 20 -12.36 7.45 32.92
N ARG A 21 -11.48 6.47 32.79
CA ARG A 21 -10.41 6.49 31.77
C ARG A 21 -11.00 6.28 30.36
N ALA A 22 -11.93 5.35 30.20
CA ALA A 22 -12.65 5.13 28.96
C ALA A 22 -13.49 6.36 28.55
N LEU A 23 -14.20 6.99 29.48
CA LEU A 23 -14.97 8.22 29.22
C LEU A 23 -14.06 9.41 28.86
N LYS A 24 -12.88 9.55 29.47
CA LYS A 24 -11.91 10.57 29.06
C LYS A 24 -11.33 10.31 27.68
N GLN A 25 -11.05 9.05 27.30
CA GLN A 25 -10.64 8.69 25.95
C GLN A 25 -11.76 8.94 24.93
N HIS A 26 -13.03 8.65 25.27
CA HIS A 26 -14.16 8.97 24.39
C HIS A 26 -14.36 10.48 24.19
N HIS A 27 -14.16 11.31 25.22
CA HIS A 27 -14.17 12.76 25.05
C HIS A 27 -13.00 13.26 24.19
N PHE A 28 -11.84 12.64 24.30
CA PHE A 28 -10.68 12.99 23.48
C PHE A 28 -10.88 12.58 22.01
N VAL A 29 -11.37 11.36 21.75
CA VAL A 29 -11.69 10.88 20.40
C VAL A 29 -12.83 11.68 19.77
N ALA A 30 -13.87 12.00 20.56
CA ALA A 30 -14.97 12.85 20.08
C ALA A 30 -14.51 14.29 19.76
N SER A 31 -13.59 14.84 20.55
CA SER A 31 -13.04 16.18 20.30
C SER A 31 -12.14 16.20 19.06
N ILE A 32 -11.32 15.17 18.83
CA ILE A 32 -10.51 15.03 17.61
C ILE A 32 -11.42 14.86 16.40
N TRP A 33 -12.45 14.03 16.49
CA TRP A 33 -13.42 13.84 15.40
C TRP A 33 -14.16 15.12 15.04
N LEU A 34 -14.61 15.89 16.06
CA LEU A 34 -15.23 17.20 15.87
C LEU A 34 -14.27 18.23 15.26
N GLN A 35 -12.99 18.22 15.65
CA GLN A 35 -11.97 19.07 15.05
C GLN A 35 -11.72 18.70 13.57
N GLN A 36 -11.62 17.41 13.25
CA GLN A 36 -11.49 16.96 11.86
C GLN A 36 -12.71 17.33 11.01
N GLN A 37 -13.92 17.19 11.54
CA GLN A 37 -15.14 17.61 10.85
C GLN A 37 -15.18 19.13 10.60
N GLN A 38 -14.75 19.94 11.56
CA GLN A 38 -14.66 21.38 11.41
C GLN A 38 -13.59 21.78 10.38
N GLN A 39 -12.47 21.06 10.33
CA GLN A 39 -11.40 21.30 9.35
C GLN A 39 -11.86 20.92 7.95
N GLN A 40 -12.53 19.80 7.76
CA GLN A 40 -13.12 19.40 6.46
C GLN A 40 -14.21 20.39 6.00
N GLN A 41 -15.06 20.91 6.91
CA GLN A 41 -16.03 21.94 6.55
C GLN A 41 -15.37 23.26 6.16
N GLN A 42 -14.26 23.65 6.79
CA GLN A 42 -13.50 24.84 6.41
C GLN A 42 -12.84 24.67 5.03
N GLU A 43 -12.28 23.50 4.73
CA GLU A 43 -11.69 23.22 3.42
C GLU A 43 -12.75 23.19 2.31
N SER A 44 -13.90 22.57 2.56
CA SER A 44 -15.04 22.60 1.66
C SER A 44 -15.57 24.01 1.39
N ARG A 45 -15.63 24.87 2.43
CA ARG A 45 -16.00 26.29 2.28
C ARG A 45 -14.96 27.09 1.48
N LYS A 46 -13.65 26.82 1.69
CA LYS A 46 -12.58 27.44 0.89
C LYS A 46 -12.65 27.01 -0.56
N ALA A 47 -12.89 25.73 -0.84
CA ALA A 47 -13.08 25.20 -2.20
C ALA A 47 -14.31 25.83 -2.89
N SER A 48 -15.45 25.94 -2.18
CA SER A 48 -16.66 26.59 -2.71
C SER A 48 -16.47 28.08 -2.96
N THR A 49 -15.71 28.77 -2.12
CA THR A 49 -15.39 30.20 -2.29
C THR A 49 -14.45 30.39 -3.48
N MET A 50 -13.49 29.48 -3.67
CA MET A 50 -12.57 29.51 -4.81
C MET A 50 -13.30 29.20 -6.13
N PHE A 51 -14.32 28.31 -6.09
CA PHE A 51 -15.17 28.02 -7.26
C PHE A 51 -16.05 29.20 -7.65
N LEU A 52 -16.58 29.94 -6.67
CA LEU A 52 -17.31 31.19 -6.92
C LEU A 52 -16.41 32.31 -7.47
N PHE A 53 -15.16 32.40 -7.02
CA PHE A 53 -14.20 33.37 -7.59
C PHE A 53 -13.78 33.00 -9.02
N CYS A 54 -13.59 31.74 -9.33
CA CYS A 54 -13.29 31.30 -10.70
C CYS A 54 -14.49 31.49 -11.64
N SER A 55 -15.72 31.25 -11.18
CA SER A 55 -16.94 31.50 -11.97
C SER A 55 -17.19 32.98 -12.24
N GLY A 56 -16.86 33.86 -11.28
CA GLY A 56 -16.93 35.31 -11.44
C GLY A 56 -15.91 35.86 -12.43
N ALA A 57 -14.72 35.29 -12.50
CA ALA A 57 -13.67 35.71 -13.43
C ALA A 57 -13.93 35.30 -14.89
N VAL A 58 -14.69 34.22 -15.12
CA VAL A 58 -15.12 33.82 -16.49
C VAL A 58 -16.27 34.69 -17.00
N ALA A 59 -17.16 35.16 -16.10
CA ALA A 59 -18.27 36.04 -16.51
C ALA A 59 -17.82 37.46 -16.89
N PHE A 60 -16.63 37.92 -16.49
CA PHE A 60 -16.17 39.29 -16.80
C PHE A 60 -15.35 39.37 -18.09
N ARG A 61 -15.08 38.27 -18.80
CA ARG A 61 -14.33 38.28 -20.08
C ARG A 61 -15.18 38.08 -21.36
N THR A 62 -16.50 37.94 -21.24
CA THR A 62 -17.37 37.67 -22.40
C THR A 62 -18.25 38.83 -22.86
N THR A 63 -18.04 40.07 -22.37
CA THR A 63 -18.86 41.24 -22.77
C THR A 63 -18.16 42.26 -23.64
N THR A 64 -17.17 41.89 -24.43
CA THR A 64 -16.62 42.80 -25.43
C THR A 64 -16.22 42.06 -26.69
N SER A 65 -17.17 41.62 -27.51
CA SER A 65 -17.05 41.47 -28.96
C SER A 65 -18.32 40.84 -29.56
N LEU A 66 -19.35 41.62 -29.75
CA LEU A 66 -20.44 41.29 -30.65
C LEU A 66 -20.53 42.37 -31.70
N ARG A 67 -20.05 42.15 -32.90
CA ARG A 67 -20.62 42.73 -34.13
C ARG A 67 -20.37 41.82 -35.34
N ARG A 68 -21.50 41.34 -35.89
CA ARG A 68 -21.76 40.88 -37.24
C ARG A 68 -21.04 39.64 -37.75
N VAL A 69 -21.80 38.58 -38.11
CA VAL A 69 -22.34 38.38 -39.46
C VAL A 69 -23.40 37.26 -39.44
N SER A 70 -24.42 37.48 -40.23
CA SER A 70 -25.67 36.78 -40.46
C SER A 70 -25.56 35.38 -41.10
N VAL A 71 -26.47 34.47 -40.70
CA VAL A 71 -27.51 33.73 -41.47
C VAL A 71 -27.10 32.93 -42.72
N ALA A 72 -27.37 31.64 -42.66
CA ALA A 72 -28.06 30.76 -43.61
C ALA A 72 -27.84 29.31 -43.16
N ALA A 73 -28.79 28.60 -42.70
CA ALA A 73 -30.00 28.01 -43.25
C ALA A 73 -29.79 26.53 -43.70
N PHE A 74 -30.53 25.62 -43.04
CA PHE A 74 -31.29 24.45 -43.53
C PHE A 74 -30.54 23.39 -44.35
N SER A 75 -30.69 22.10 -44.20
CA SER A 75 -31.78 21.21 -43.89
C SER A 75 -31.35 19.76 -44.16
N THR A 76 -31.79 18.83 -43.33
CA THR A 76 -32.42 17.53 -43.62
C THR A 76 -31.87 16.63 -44.76
N ILE A 77 -31.66 15.38 -44.50
CA ILE A 77 -32.45 14.20 -44.91
C ILE A 77 -31.68 12.90 -44.66
N SER A 78 -32.43 12.02 -44.11
CA SER A 78 -32.36 10.59 -43.83
C SER A 78 -31.99 9.68 -45.02
N SER A 79 -31.66 8.49 -44.60
CA SER A 79 -32.00 7.17 -45.15
C SER A 79 -30.93 6.34 -45.87
N SER A 80 -30.68 5.23 -45.25
CA SER A 80 -30.72 3.85 -45.78
C SER A 80 -29.83 3.43 -46.96
N SER A 81 -29.14 2.38 -46.69
CA SER A 81 -29.16 1.06 -47.32
C SER A 81 -27.77 0.47 -47.56
N SER A 82 -27.69 -0.73 -47.05
CA SER A 82 -26.84 -1.87 -47.41
C SER A 82 -26.21 -1.84 -48.82
N ILE A 83 -25.03 -2.36 -48.99
CA ILE A 83 -24.66 -3.47 -49.88
C ILE A 83 -23.18 -3.84 -49.73
N ASN A 84 -22.99 -5.12 -49.83
CA ASN A 84 -21.85 -6.01 -49.80
C ASN A 84 -20.70 -5.77 -50.80
N LYS A 85 -19.58 -6.37 -50.41
CA LYS A 85 -18.56 -7.12 -51.17
C LYS A 85 -17.17 -6.51 -51.34
N SER A 86 -16.33 -7.19 -50.60
CA SER A 86 -15.12 -7.93 -51.06
C SER A 86 -14.14 -7.28 -52.00
N SER A 87 -12.91 -7.46 -51.54
CA SER A 87 -11.64 -7.59 -52.29
C SER A 87 -10.95 -6.33 -52.77
N LEU A 88 -9.75 -6.33 -52.37
CA LEU A 88 -8.51 -5.89 -53.03
C LEU A 88 -7.68 -4.87 -52.30
N LEU A 89 -6.44 -5.33 -52.13
CA LEU A 89 -5.19 -4.61 -51.96
C LEU A 89 -4.76 -4.19 -50.54
N SER A 90 -4.05 -5.14 -49.93
CA SER A 90 -2.69 -5.04 -49.40
C SER A 90 -1.92 -3.81 -49.90
N SER A 91 -1.42 -3.07 -48.98
CA SER A 91 -0.08 -2.49 -48.84
C SER A 91 -0.14 -1.11 -48.18
N SER A 92 0.86 -0.89 -47.31
CA SER A 92 1.20 0.37 -46.66
C SER A 92 0.55 0.69 -45.31
N ARG A 93 0.82 -0.14 -44.29
CA ARG A 93 0.83 0.32 -42.88
C ARG A 93 1.82 -0.48 -42.02
N SER A 94 3.10 -0.44 -42.39
CA SER A 94 4.16 -1.13 -41.64
C SER A 94 5.45 -0.31 -41.47
N SER A 95 5.39 1.02 -41.47
CA SER A 95 6.62 1.82 -41.37
C SER A 95 6.65 2.88 -40.25
N LYS A 96 5.60 2.99 -39.41
CA LYS A 96 5.63 3.97 -38.31
C LYS A 96 5.84 3.39 -36.91
N SER A 97 5.74 2.07 -36.73
CA SER A 97 5.99 1.42 -35.45
C SER A 97 7.47 1.09 -35.21
N SER A 98 8.21 0.77 -36.25
CA SER A 98 9.63 0.40 -36.12
C SER A 98 10.54 1.60 -35.83
N ASN A 99 10.20 2.78 -36.34
CA ASN A 99 11.00 3.99 -36.11
C ASN A 99 10.90 4.50 -34.67
N LYS A 100 9.75 4.30 -34.01
CA LYS A 100 9.60 4.75 -32.61
C LYS A 100 10.39 3.87 -31.63
N THR A 101 10.46 2.57 -31.90
CA THR A 101 11.24 1.61 -31.09
C THR A 101 12.76 1.75 -31.34
N GLN A 102 13.17 2.04 -32.59
CA GLN A 102 14.57 2.27 -32.91
C GLN A 102 15.07 3.64 -32.40
N LEU A 103 14.25 4.68 -32.46
CA LEU A 103 14.55 5.97 -31.83
C LEU A 103 14.66 5.86 -30.29
N GLN A 104 13.82 5.04 -29.65
CA GLN A 104 13.93 4.79 -28.21
C GLN A 104 15.23 4.01 -27.86
N ALA A 105 15.63 3.06 -28.68
CA ALA A 105 16.86 2.29 -28.43
C ALA A 105 18.12 3.15 -28.63
N SER A 106 18.19 3.97 -29.68
CA SER A 106 19.33 4.88 -29.91
C SER A 106 19.41 5.99 -28.85
N PHE A 107 18.28 6.50 -28.39
CA PHE A 107 18.23 7.49 -27.31
C PHE A 107 18.70 6.92 -25.97
N LEU A 108 18.40 5.65 -25.66
CA LEU A 108 18.91 4.96 -24.47
C LEU A 108 20.43 4.72 -24.53
N GLU A 109 20.97 4.47 -25.72
CA GLU A 109 22.42 4.37 -25.92
C GLU A 109 23.12 5.73 -25.80
N ASP A 110 22.52 6.80 -26.26
CA ASP A 110 23.08 8.17 -26.16
C ASP A 110 22.99 8.71 -24.73
N LEU A 111 21.94 8.37 -23.98
CA LEU A 111 21.87 8.62 -22.53
C LEU A 111 22.95 7.86 -21.75
N ALA A 112 23.18 6.61 -22.07
CA ALA A 112 24.25 5.82 -21.45
C ALA A 112 25.64 6.40 -21.76
N LYS A 113 25.85 6.99 -22.95
CA LYS A 113 27.09 7.66 -23.34
C LYS A 113 27.21 9.06 -22.70
N GLY A 114 26.11 9.80 -22.56
CA GLY A 114 26.08 11.10 -21.86
C GLY A 114 26.40 10.97 -20.39
N PHE A 115 25.87 9.94 -19.73
CA PHE A 115 26.18 9.65 -18.32
C PHE A 115 27.64 9.23 -18.11
N SER A 116 28.24 8.46 -19.06
CA SER A 116 29.64 8.08 -18.96
C SER A 116 30.61 9.24 -19.19
N SER A 117 30.19 10.32 -19.87
CA SER A 117 31.03 11.52 -20.08
C SER A 117 30.97 12.51 -18.93
N LEU A 118 29.94 12.48 -18.09
CA LEU A 118 29.86 13.28 -16.85
C LEU A 118 30.64 12.64 -15.70
N THR A 119 30.92 11.32 -15.77
CA THR A 119 31.76 10.62 -14.78
C THR A 119 33.24 10.51 -15.16
N GLY A 120 33.65 11.07 -16.32
CA GLY A 120 35.00 11.04 -16.86
C GLY A 120 35.88 12.18 -16.36
N GLY A 121 36.18 12.23 -15.06
CA GLY A 121 37.08 13.23 -14.53
C GLY A 121 37.50 12.98 -13.08
N ASN A 122 38.11 11.88 -12.80
CA ASN A 122 39.28 11.75 -11.92
C ASN A 122 39.56 10.27 -11.63
N SER A 123 40.59 9.70 -12.27
CA SER A 123 41.16 8.42 -11.89
C SER A 123 42.03 8.59 -10.62
N GLY A 124 41.37 8.81 -9.50
CA GLY A 124 41.93 8.60 -8.19
C GLY A 124 41.38 7.28 -7.66
N GLY A 125 42.28 6.29 -7.42
CA GLY A 125 41.94 5.00 -6.84
C GLY A 125 41.28 5.18 -5.47
N GLY A 126 39.98 5.34 -5.45
CA GLY A 126 39.15 5.29 -4.26
C GLY A 126 38.82 3.83 -3.98
N SER A 127 39.44 3.25 -2.96
CA SER A 127 38.92 2.09 -2.27
C SER A 127 37.45 2.39 -1.96
N GLY A 128 36.52 1.64 -2.55
CA GLY A 128 35.09 1.79 -2.28
C GLY A 128 34.84 1.64 -0.78
N SER A 129 34.75 2.75 -0.06
CA SER A 129 34.36 2.76 1.34
C SER A 129 32.94 2.24 1.41
N SER A 130 32.78 0.97 1.79
CA SER A 130 31.48 0.42 2.10
C SER A 130 30.88 1.26 3.23
N SER A 131 29.71 1.86 2.99
CA SER A 131 29.00 2.63 4.03
C SER A 131 28.98 1.88 5.37
N LYS A 132 29.23 2.63 6.43
CA LYS A 132 29.19 2.17 7.81
C LYS A 132 27.79 1.71 8.21
N TYR A 133 26.75 2.24 7.59
CA TYR A 133 25.35 2.00 7.89
C TYR A 133 24.65 1.18 6.81
N TYR A 134 23.57 0.52 7.19
CA TYR A 134 22.59 -0.05 6.27
C TYR A 134 21.42 0.92 6.14
N THR A 135 21.25 1.52 4.96
CA THR A 135 20.27 2.58 4.71
C THR A 135 18.98 2.02 4.15
N VAL A 136 17.88 2.16 4.89
CA VAL A 136 16.54 1.68 4.49
C VAL A 136 15.66 2.87 4.13
N GLY A 137 15.22 2.93 2.87
CA GLY A 137 14.20 3.86 2.40
C GLY A 137 12.80 3.26 2.55
N ILE A 138 11.83 4.01 3.06
CA ILE A 138 10.48 3.50 3.32
C ILE A 138 9.43 4.43 2.74
N THR A 139 8.65 3.98 1.76
CA THR A 139 7.40 4.65 1.35
C THR A 139 6.23 4.05 2.12
N GLY A 140 5.20 4.85 2.43
CA GLY A 140 4.10 4.40 3.29
C GLY A 140 4.51 4.26 4.76
N SER A 141 5.54 4.99 5.18
CA SER A 141 6.14 4.98 6.53
C SER A 141 5.17 5.36 7.65
N THR A 142 4.12 6.12 7.37
CA THR A 142 3.09 6.55 8.33
C THR A 142 1.90 5.58 8.44
N GLY A 143 1.87 4.55 7.59
CA GLY A 143 0.84 3.51 7.64
C GLY A 143 1.06 2.52 8.79
N LEU A 144 0.06 1.67 9.07
CA LEU A 144 0.09 0.66 10.13
C LEU A 144 1.39 -0.16 10.11
N ILE A 145 1.66 -0.83 8.98
CA ILE A 145 2.86 -1.67 8.81
C ILE A 145 4.13 -0.82 8.84
N GLY A 146 4.14 0.34 8.15
CA GLY A 146 5.33 1.19 8.03
C GLY A 146 5.79 1.76 9.37
N THR A 147 4.85 2.09 10.25
CA THR A 147 5.15 2.58 11.61
C THR A 147 5.79 1.48 12.45
N GLU A 148 5.18 0.28 12.50
CA GLU A 148 5.71 -0.82 13.30
C GLU A 148 7.02 -1.36 12.72
N PHE A 149 7.16 -1.39 11.39
CA PHE A 149 8.43 -1.76 10.75
C PHE A 149 9.58 -0.82 11.14
N GLN A 150 9.36 0.50 11.20
CA GLN A 150 10.36 1.44 11.71
C GLN A 150 10.71 1.17 13.18
N ASN A 151 9.71 0.85 14.01
CA ASN A 151 9.94 0.51 15.41
C ASN A 151 10.80 -0.74 15.52
N GLU A 152 10.51 -1.77 14.72
CA GLU A 152 11.28 -3.01 14.73
C GLU A 152 12.70 -2.82 14.19
N LEU A 153 12.92 -2.00 13.16
CA LEU A 153 14.25 -1.63 12.70
C LEU A 153 15.07 -0.95 13.81
N ARG A 154 14.45 -0.08 14.61
CA ARG A 154 15.12 0.57 15.75
C ARG A 154 15.41 -0.42 16.89
N ARG A 155 14.50 -1.40 17.14
CA ARG A 155 14.71 -2.46 18.15
C ARG A 155 15.86 -3.38 17.76
N SER A 156 15.87 -3.84 16.50
CA SER A 156 16.94 -4.72 15.99
C SER A 156 18.28 -3.99 15.86
N ASN A 157 18.23 -2.70 15.59
CA ASN A 157 19.37 -1.78 15.45
C ASN A 157 20.41 -2.19 14.38
N LYS A 158 20.29 -3.39 13.78
CA LYS A 158 21.22 -3.89 12.76
C LYS A 158 20.49 -4.68 11.69
N VAL A 159 20.96 -4.56 10.46
CA VAL A 159 20.63 -5.41 9.32
C VAL A 159 21.92 -5.76 8.60
N ASN A 160 22.13 -7.03 8.26
CA ASN A 160 23.37 -7.53 7.65
C ASN A 160 24.63 -7.12 8.46
N GLY A 161 24.51 -7.12 9.78
CA GLY A 161 25.60 -6.76 10.71
C GLY A 161 25.90 -5.26 10.81
N LYS A 162 25.27 -4.39 10.02
CA LYS A 162 25.48 -2.94 10.03
C LYS A 162 24.39 -2.22 10.82
N PRO A 163 24.70 -1.14 11.55
CA PRO A 163 23.69 -0.27 12.13
C PRO A 163 22.74 0.28 11.06
N VAL A 164 21.44 0.35 11.39
CA VAL A 164 20.40 0.80 10.45
C VAL A 164 20.19 2.30 10.56
N ARG A 165 20.02 2.96 9.43
CA ARG A 165 19.47 4.33 9.35
C ARG A 165 18.27 4.34 8.39
N ILE A 166 17.31 5.24 8.65
CA ILE A 166 16.01 5.23 8.00
C ILE A 166 15.79 6.52 7.24
N ILE A 167 15.38 6.39 5.96
CA ILE A 167 14.85 7.48 5.15
C ILE A 167 13.37 7.21 4.92
N THR A 168 12.49 8.12 5.34
CA THR A 168 11.06 8.03 5.10
C THR A 168 10.68 8.90 3.91
N PHE A 169 9.87 8.35 3.00
CA PHE A 169 9.40 9.07 1.83
C PHE A 169 7.97 9.55 2.02
N GLN A 170 7.76 10.86 1.98
CA GLN A 170 6.45 11.49 2.03
C GLN A 170 5.98 11.86 0.62
N ARG A 171 4.70 11.67 0.34
CA ARG A 171 4.13 12.01 -0.97
C ARG A 171 4.09 13.53 -1.15
N GLY A 172 4.54 13.99 -2.31
CA GLY A 172 4.45 15.38 -2.76
C GLY A 172 4.17 15.46 -4.26
N THR A 173 4.05 16.65 -4.78
CA THR A 173 3.89 16.93 -6.23
C THR A 173 5.22 17.05 -6.94
N VAL A 174 6.29 17.32 -6.21
CA VAL A 174 7.67 17.43 -6.71
C VAL A 174 8.57 16.63 -5.76
N ALA A 175 9.53 15.90 -6.30
CA ALA A 175 10.55 15.25 -5.51
C ALA A 175 11.50 16.31 -4.94
N GLU A 176 11.81 16.18 -3.66
CA GLU A 176 12.76 17.07 -2.98
C GLU A 176 14.18 16.69 -3.39
N SER A 177 14.99 17.68 -3.80
CA SER A 177 16.43 17.51 -3.97
C SER A 177 17.11 17.43 -2.61
N VAL A 178 18.09 16.55 -2.49
CA VAL A 178 18.79 16.30 -1.23
C VAL A 178 20.29 16.50 -1.42
N ASP A 179 20.89 17.36 -0.60
CA ASP A 179 22.34 17.55 -0.61
C ASP A 179 23.05 16.26 -0.22
N GLU A 180 24.02 15.86 -1.04
CA GLU A 180 24.75 14.61 -0.85
C GLU A 180 25.47 14.58 0.52
N GLU A 181 26.07 15.68 0.96
CA GLU A 181 26.74 15.82 2.25
C GLU A 181 25.80 15.53 3.43
N SER A 182 24.49 15.82 3.28
CA SER A 182 23.49 15.55 4.33
C SER A 182 23.18 14.06 4.49
N LEU A 183 23.66 13.22 3.59
CA LEU A 183 23.52 11.76 3.62
C LEU A 183 24.83 11.05 3.99
N ASP A 184 25.91 11.79 4.27
CA ASP A 184 27.18 11.22 4.65
C ASP A 184 27.12 10.54 6.02
N ASP A 185 27.99 9.56 6.22
CA ASP A 185 27.99 8.70 7.41
C ASP A 185 28.28 9.45 8.72
N ASP A 186 28.92 10.63 8.65
CA ASP A 186 29.22 11.46 9.81
C ASP A 186 28.05 12.40 10.20
N VAL A 187 27.14 12.68 9.26
CA VAL A 187 25.98 13.57 9.45
C VAL A 187 24.71 12.79 9.69
N PHE A 188 24.49 11.72 8.91
CA PHE A 188 23.31 10.88 8.98
C PHE A 188 23.64 9.53 9.66
N THR A 189 23.30 9.41 10.92
CA THR A 189 23.61 8.26 11.79
C THR A 189 22.40 7.37 12.03
N SER A 190 22.59 6.24 12.71
CA SER A 190 21.50 5.27 13.05
C SER A 190 20.43 5.84 13.97
N ASP A 191 20.72 6.89 14.73
CA ASP A 191 19.77 7.49 15.66
C ASP A 191 18.86 8.53 14.98
N SER A 192 19.12 8.82 13.71
CA SER A 192 18.35 9.79 12.92
C SER A 192 17.43 9.12 11.91
N THR A 193 16.26 9.75 11.68
CA THR A 193 15.37 9.43 10.58
C THR A 193 15.27 10.66 9.70
N LYS A 194 15.59 10.54 8.42
CA LYS A 194 15.47 11.63 7.46
C LYS A 194 14.15 11.47 6.70
N SER A 195 13.42 12.57 6.54
CA SER A 195 12.19 12.59 5.72
C SER A 195 12.49 13.31 4.42
N VAL A 196 12.07 12.71 3.29
CA VAL A 196 12.28 13.22 1.94
C VAL A 196 10.97 13.17 1.18
N THR A 197 10.68 14.18 0.38
CA THR A 197 9.51 14.20 -0.48
C THR A 197 9.76 13.42 -1.77
N TRP A 198 8.82 12.59 -2.19
CA TRP A 198 8.83 11.88 -3.46
C TRP A 198 7.53 12.11 -4.23
N ASN A 199 7.60 12.05 -5.56
CA ASN A 199 6.44 12.23 -6.43
C ASN A 199 6.03 10.88 -7.07
N PRO A 200 4.96 10.21 -6.59
CA PRO A 200 4.53 8.93 -7.15
C PRO A 200 4.00 9.02 -8.60
N ASN A 201 3.67 10.23 -9.07
CA ASN A 201 3.17 10.50 -10.41
C ASN A 201 4.23 11.19 -11.28
N GLY A 202 5.47 11.32 -10.81
CA GLY A 202 6.57 11.94 -11.55
C GLY A 202 6.93 11.10 -12.78
N ASP A 203 7.17 11.79 -13.89
CA ASP A 203 7.74 11.18 -15.08
C ASP A 203 9.25 11.07 -14.96
N LEU A 204 9.81 9.89 -15.21
CA LEU A 204 11.27 9.67 -15.27
C LEU A 204 11.93 10.40 -16.46
N TYR A 205 11.14 10.98 -17.35
CA TYR A 205 11.57 11.43 -18.69
C TYR A 205 11.40 12.90 -18.98
N SER A 206 11.01 13.73 -18.03
CA SER A 206 10.96 15.19 -18.28
C SER A 206 12.34 15.82 -18.05
N PHE A 207 13.33 15.45 -18.86
CA PHE A 207 14.49 16.29 -19.14
C PHE A 207 14.15 17.16 -20.34
N SER A 208 13.49 18.27 -20.13
CA SER A 208 13.51 19.38 -21.08
C SER A 208 14.55 20.36 -20.57
N ASP A 209 15.56 20.63 -21.38
CA ASP A 209 16.64 21.58 -21.07
C ASP A 209 16.16 23.01 -20.77
N ASP A 210 14.87 23.27 -20.93
CA ASP A 210 14.25 24.61 -20.88
C ASP A 210 13.17 24.78 -19.79
N ASP A 211 12.88 23.78 -18.95
CA ASP A 211 11.83 23.90 -17.94
C ASP A 211 12.32 23.40 -16.57
N ASP A 212 12.37 24.30 -15.60
CA ASP A 212 12.74 24.07 -14.18
C ASP A 212 11.78 23.10 -13.45
N SER A 213 10.86 22.44 -14.14
CA SER A 213 9.96 21.43 -13.58
C SER A 213 10.66 20.07 -13.48
N ASN A 214 11.46 19.90 -12.43
CA ASN A 214 12.10 18.63 -12.10
C ASN A 214 11.03 17.62 -11.60
N ILE A 215 10.34 16.94 -12.54
CA ILE A 215 9.26 15.98 -12.26
C ILE A 215 9.87 14.57 -12.03
N SER A 216 10.94 14.49 -11.30
CA SER A 216 11.54 13.22 -10.91
C SER A 216 10.66 12.47 -9.89
N VAL A 217 10.58 11.14 -9.99
CA VAL A 217 9.90 10.30 -9.00
C VAL A 217 10.56 10.42 -7.63
N MET A 218 11.90 10.44 -7.61
CA MET A 218 12.72 10.48 -6.39
C MET A 218 14.12 11.00 -6.75
N ASP A 219 14.73 11.70 -5.83
CA ASP A 219 16.10 12.18 -6.01
C ASP A 219 17.08 11.04 -6.23
N ALA A 220 17.88 11.13 -7.29
CA ALA A 220 18.85 10.09 -7.67
C ALA A 220 19.95 9.89 -6.61
N THR A 221 20.37 10.96 -5.93
CA THR A 221 21.36 10.92 -4.84
C THR A 221 20.87 10.07 -3.69
N VAL A 222 19.58 10.21 -3.33
CA VAL A 222 18.96 9.39 -2.29
C VAL A 222 18.94 7.91 -2.71
N ILE A 223 18.49 7.60 -3.95
CA ILE A 223 18.43 6.22 -4.44
C ILE A 223 19.80 5.55 -4.40
N GLN A 224 20.86 6.26 -4.76
CA GLN A 224 22.23 5.74 -4.76
C GLN A 224 22.76 5.40 -3.36
N LYS A 225 22.23 6.05 -2.31
CA LYS A 225 22.63 5.80 -0.90
C LYS A 225 21.80 4.68 -0.24
N LEU A 226 20.71 4.18 -0.88
CA LEU A 226 19.89 3.12 -0.31
C LEU A 226 20.54 1.73 -0.44
N ASP A 227 20.56 0.97 0.65
CA ASP A 227 20.82 -0.47 0.64
C ASP A 227 19.52 -1.25 0.41
N ALA A 228 18.38 -0.72 0.90
CA ALA A 228 17.05 -1.26 0.66
C ALA A 228 16.01 -0.15 0.44
N LEU A 229 15.07 -0.39 -0.47
CA LEU A 229 13.87 0.40 -0.66
C LEU A 229 12.65 -0.48 -0.35
N VAL A 230 11.90 -0.09 0.68
CA VAL A 230 10.69 -0.80 1.12
C VAL A 230 9.47 0.01 0.71
N HIS A 231 8.65 -0.57 -0.17
CA HIS A 231 7.48 0.07 -0.75
C HIS A 231 6.20 -0.49 -0.15
N LEU A 232 5.59 0.26 0.79
CA LEU A 232 4.36 -0.09 1.50
C LEU A 232 3.17 0.80 1.11
N SER A 233 3.37 1.75 0.21
CA SER A 233 2.31 2.67 -0.20
C SER A 233 1.27 1.97 -1.07
N GLY A 234 0.00 2.19 -0.76
CA GLY A 234 -1.13 1.71 -1.55
C GLY A 234 -2.43 2.31 -1.03
N GLU A 235 -3.43 2.43 -1.91
CA GLU A 235 -4.76 2.88 -1.52
C GLU A 235 -5.45 1.85 -0.64
N ASN A 236 -6.21 2.32 0.35
CA ASN A 236 -6.92 1.43 1.26
C ASN A 236 -8.07 0.72 0.52
N ILE A 237 -8.07 -0.62 0.53
CA ILE A 237 -9.07 -1.45 -0.15
C ILE A 237 -10.47 -1.32 0.44
N SER A 238 -10.60 -0.90 1.68
CA SER A 238 -11.87 -0.86 2.42
C SER A 238 -12.43 0.55 2.60
N THR A 239 -11.80 1.58 2.04
CA THR A 239 -12.36 2.95 1.96
C THR A 239 -13.00 3.14 0.59
N GLY A 240 -14.18 3.75 0.54
CA GLY A 240 -14.89 4.01 -0.70
C GLY A 240 -15.96 5.08 -0.49
N GLU A 241 -16.56 5.53 -1.56
CA GLU A 241 -17.68 6.47 -1.57
C GLU A 241 -19.00 5.71 -1.70
N GLY A 242 -20.08 6.27 -1.20
CA GLY A 242 -21.43 5.71 -1.34
C GLY A 242 -22.38 6.20 -0.27
N VAL A 243 -23.68 6.02 -0.50
CA VAL A 243 -24.76 6.45 0.41
C VAL A 243 -24.62 5.80 1.80
N LEU A 244 -24.11 4.58 1.88
CA LEU A 244 -23.91 3.83 3.11
C LEU A 244 -22.47 3.99 3.69
N ALA A 245 -21.63 4.81 3.09
CA ALA A 245 -20.29 5.08 3.57
C ALA A 245 -20.21 5.59 5.02
N PRO A 246 -21.14 6.43 5.50
CA PRO A 246 -21.19 6.83 6.91
C PRO A 246 -21.42 5.66 7.88
N LEU A 247 -22.00 4.56 7.40
CA LEU A 247 -22.22 3.32 8.15
C LEU A 247 -21.04 2.34 8.02
N GLY A 248 -19.94 2.75 7.36
CA GLY A 248 -18.79 1.89 7.11
C GLY A 248 -18.99 0.87 5.98
N ILE A 249 -20.12 0.92 5.27
CA ILE A 249 -20.49 0.01 4.17
C ILE A 249 -20.03 0.64 2.87
N ARG A 250 -19.09 0.00 2.17
CA ARG A 250 -18.38 0.60 1.04
C ARG A 250 -18.07 -0.43 -0.03
N PRO A 251 -19.03 -0.75 -0.89
CA PRO A 251 -18.80 -1.65 -2.03
C PRO A 251 -17.76 -1.02 -2.98
N TRP A 252 -17.03 -1.87 -3.69
CA TRP A 252 -16.12 -1.40 -4.73
C TRP A 252 -16.90 -0.89 -5.94
N THR A 253 -16.58 0.33 -6.35
CA THR A 253 -16.95 0.88 -7.65
C THR A 253 -15.81 0.67 -8.64
N ASP A 254 -16.07 0.78 -9.94
CA ASP A 254 -15.01 0.68 -10.96
C ASP A 254 -13.91 1.73 -10.75
N SER A 255 -14.29 2.95 -10.37
CA SER A 255 -13.34 4.00 -10.02
C SER A 255 -12.47 3.59 -8.83
N LYS A 256 -13.06 3.00 -7.77
CA LYS A 256 -12.30 2.54 -6.60
C LYS A 256 -11.38 1.38 -6.92
N LYS A 257 -11.85 0.44 -7.74
CA LYS A 257 -11.02 -0.68 -8.23
C LYS A 257 -9.82 -0.16 -9.02
N GLN A 258 -10.03 0.85 -9.88
CA GLN A 258 -8.95 1.48 -10.64
C GLN A 258 -7.95 2.21 -9.71
N GLU A 259 -8.42 2.95 -8.71
CA GLU A 259 -7.56 3.60 -7.72
C GLU A 259 -6.71 2.57 -6.93
N ILE A 260 -7.32 1.47 -6.50
CA ILE A 260 -6.63 0.38 -5.81
C ILE A 260 -5.53 -0.20 -6.70
N LEU A 261 -5.82 -0.46 -7.97
CA LEU A 261 -4.86 -0.99 -8.93
C LEU A 261 -3.74 0.02 -9.22
N ASP A 262 -4.10 1.23 -9.61
CA ASP A 262 -3.17 2.28 -10.03
C ASP A 262 -2.21 2.70 -8.91
N SER A 263 -2.72 2.86 -7.70
CA SER A 263 -1.91 3.24 -6.53
C SER A 263 -0.80 2.23 -6.20
N ARG A 264 -0.93 1.00 -6.67
CA ARG A 264 0.03 -0.09 -6.50
C ARG A 264 0.94 -0.24 -7.70
N THR A 265 0.34 -0.45 -8.87
CA THR A 265 1.09 -0.78 -10.09
C THR A 265 1.91 0.39 -10.60
N LYS A 266 1.34 1.59 -10.70
CA LYS A 266 2.04 2.77 -11.21
C LYS A 266 3.17 3.19 -10.28
N THR A 267 2.90 3.24 -8.97
CA THR A 267 3.92 3.66 -7.99
C THR A 267 5.06 2.65 -7.90
N THR A 268 4.77 1.36 -7.90
CA THR A 268 5.80 0.31 -7.90
C THR A 268 6.63 0.35 -9.17
N SER A 269 5.99 0.49 -10.35
CA SER A 269 6.69 0.60 -11.64
C SER A 269 7.60 1.82 -11.69
N ALA A 270 7.14 2.96 -11.18
CA ALA A 270 7.93 4.19 -11.11
C ALA A 270 9.19 4.00 -10.25
N LEU A 271 9.06 3.42 -9.05
CA LEU A 271 10.19 3.14 -8.17
C LEU A 271 11.14 2.09 -8.75
N ALA A 272 10.60 1.02 -9.35
CA ALA A 272 11.41 -0.03 -10.00
C ALA A 272 12.22 0.54 -11.18
N THR A 273 11.64 1.47 -11.93
CA THR A 273 12.31 2.14 -13.04
C THR A 273 13.36 3.14 -12.53
N ALA A 274 13.08 3.87 -11.44
CA ALA A 274 14.05 4.75 -10.80
C ALA A 274 15.27 3.96 -10.28
N LEU A 275 15.05 2.81 -9.65
CA LEU A 275 16.13 1.90 -9.24
C LEU A 275 16.95 1.40 -10.45
N LYS A 276 16.30 1.00 -11.54
CA LYS A 276 16.96 0.61 -12.79
C LYS A 276 17.80 1.76 -13.37
N ALA A 277 17.29 2.99 -13.36
CA ALA A 277 17.98 4.16 -13.87
C ALA A 277 19.16 4.59 -13.00
N SER A 278 19.16 4.29 -11.70
CA SER A 278 20.23 4.64 -10.76
C SER A 278 21.58 3.95 -11.09
N GLY A 279 21.58 2.85 -11.81
CA GLY A 279 22.68 2.21 -12.55
C GLY A 279 23.83 1.62 -11.73
N ASN A 280 24.06 2.03 -10.50
CA ASN A 280 25.38 1.81 -9.88
C ASN A 280 25.40 0.92 -8.63
N LYS A 281 24.27 0.62 -8.01
CA LYS A 281 24.26 -0.13 -6.75
C LYS A 281 23.13 -1.15 -6.73
N LYS A 282 23.43 -2.34 -6.27
CA LYS A 282 22.41 -3.33 -5.94
C LYS A 282 21.68 -2.86 -4.69
N CYS A 283 20.40 -2.56 -4.82
CA CYS A 283 19.51 -2.19 -3.74
C CYS A 283 18.47 -3.30 -3.58
N ASP A 284 18.15 -3.68 -2.35
CA ASP A 284 17.05 -4.60 -2.09
C ASP A 284 15.72 -3.88 -2.28
N PHE A 285 14.88 -4.36 -3.19
CA PHE A 285 13.56 -3.79 -3.43
C PHE A 285 12.48 -4.67 -2.82
N ILE A 286 11.97 -4.26 -1.68
CA ILE A 286 10.94 -4.97 -0.93
C ILE A 286 9.60 -4.31 -1.21
N VAL A 287 8.69 -5.03 -1.86
CA VAL A 287 7.39 -4.53 -2.32
C VAL A 287 6.29 -5.24 -1.57
N ALA A 288 5.35 -4.50 -1.01
CA ALA A 288 4.13 -5.09 -0.49
C ALA A 288 3.33 -5.76 -1.62
N SER A 289 2.70 -6.87 -1.30
CA SER A 289 1.72 -7.59 -2.12
C SER A 289 0.65 -8.15 -1.19
N GLY A 290 -0.27 -8.96 -1.70
CA GLY A 290 -1.34 -9.55 -0.89
C GLY A 290 -1.44 -11.05 -1.06
N ILE A 291 -1.76 -11.74 0.03
CA ILE A 291 -2.05 -13.17 0.05
C ILE A 291 -3.24 -13.52 -0.87
N GLY A 292 -4.09 -12.53 -1.16
CA GLY A 292 -5.21 -12.66 -2.10
C GLY A 292 -4.80 -13.03 -3.54
N VAL A 293 -3.50 -13.00 -3.88
CA VAL A 293 -2.96 -13.50 -5.15
C VAL A 293 -3.35 -14.96 -5.41
N TYR A 294 -3.58 -15.75 -4.36
CA TYR A 294 -3.99 -17.15 -4.46
C TYR A 294 -5.50 -17.31 -4.73
N GLY A 295 -6.28 -16.22 -4.70
CA GLY A 295 -7.74 -16.26 -4.85
C GLY A 295 -8.42 -17.04 -3.74
N ASP A 296 -9.67 -17.43 -3.97
CA ASP A 296 -10.38 -18.35 -3.09
C ASP A 296 -9.91 -19.80 -3.37
N ASN A 297 -9.15 -20.36 -2.45
CA ASN A 297 -8.63 -21.72 -2.52
C ASN A 297 -9.02 -22.55 -1.29
N ALA A 298 -10.09 -22.19 -0.59
CA ALA A 298 -10.57 -22.85 0.62
C ALA A 298 -10.75 -24.37 0.46
N ASN A 299 -11.04 -24.85 -0.74
CA ASN A 299 -11.22 -26.26 -1.07
C ASN A 299 -9.96 -26.94 -1.61
N ALA A 300 -8.79 -26.25 -1.64
CA ALA A 300 -7.57 -26.86 -2.10
C ALA A 300 -7.11 -27.98 -1.14
N ALA A 301 -6.51 -29.04 -1.69
CA ALA A 301 -6.03 -30.16 -0.89
C ALA A 301 -4.86 -29.81 0.02
N GLN A 302 -4.14 -28.74 -0.31
CA GLN A 302 -3.01 -28.23 0.47
C GLN A 302 -3.03 -26.70 0.45
N PRO A 303 -2.57 -26.03 1.51
CA PRO A 303 -2.36 -24.59 1.51
C PRO A 303 -1.38 -24.16 0.42
N ALA A 304 -1.64 -23.01 -0.21
CA ALA A 304 -0.73 -22.43 -1.20
C ALA A 304 0.59 -21.98 -0.54
N ASP A 305 1.70 -22.25 -1.20
CA ASP A 305 3.02 -21.72 -0.84
C ASP A 305 3.55 -20.78 -1.95
N GLU A 306 4.75 -20.25 -1.76
CA GLU A 306 5.35 -19.30 -2.71
C GLU A 306 5.70 -19.91 -4.07
N GLY A 307 5.68 -21.24 -4.19
CA GLY A 307 5.86 -21.98 -5.45
C GLY A 307 4.55 -22.26 -6.19
N THR A 308 3.40 -21.96 -5.59
CA THR A 308 2.10 -22.18 -6.22
C THR A 308 1.90 -21.28 -7.42
N ASP A 309 1.50 -21.85 -8.56
CA ASP A 309 1.17 -21.09 -9.78
C ASP A 309 -0.10 -20.26 -9.55
N VAL A 310 0.07 -18.95 -9.70
CA VAL A 310 -1.01 -17.96 -9.53
C VAL A 310 -1.51 -17.39 -10.85
N SER A 311 -1.02 -17.89 -12.00
CA SER A 311 -1.33 -17.34 -13.33
C SER A 311 -2.80 -17.45 -13.69
N THR A 312 -3.50 -18.47 -13.17
CA THR A 312 -4.89 -18.79 -13.46
C THR A 312 -5.87 -18.42 -12.33
N THR A 313 -5.38 -17.85 -11.24
CA THR A 313 -6.25 -17.44 -10.13
C THR A 313 -7.20 -16.33 -10.56
N THR A 314 -8.44 -16.38 -10.07
CA THR A 314 -9.50 -15.43 -10.41
C THR A 314 -9.82 -14.52 -9.23
N GLY A 315 -10.52 -13.42 -9.48
CA GLY A 315 -10.90 -12.42 -8.49
C GLY A 315 -10.11 -11.12 -8.66
N PHE A 316 -10.71 -10.02 -8.22
CA PHE A 316 -10.12 -8.69 -8.36
C PHE A 316 -8.83 -8.56 -7.56
N LEU A 317 -8.78 -9.05 -6.31
CA LEU A 317 -7.58 -8.98 -5.47
C LEU A 317 -6.44 -9.85 -6.01
N ALA A 318 -6.76 -10.98 -6.63
CA ALA A 318 -5.76 -11.83 -7.27
C ALA A 318 -5.13 -11.11 -8.47
N GLU A 319 -5.94 -10.46 -9.30
CA GLU A 319 -5.48 -9.67 -10.44
C GLU A 319 -4.63 -8.47 -10.00
N VAL A 320 -5.10 -7.70 -9.02
CA VAL A 320 -4.35 -6.58 -8.45
C VAL A 320 -2.98 -7.04 -7.94
N SER A 321 -2.92 -8.14 -7.20
CA SER A 321 -1.67 -8.66 -6.63
C SER A 321 -0.69 -9.11 -7.71
N ARG A 322 -1.18 -9.82 -8.76
CA ARG A 322 -0.34 -10.23 -9.90
C ARG A 322 0.26 -9.03 -10.64
N GLN A 323 -0.56 -8.03 -10.94
CA GLN A 323 -0.08 -6.82 -11.62
C GLN A 323 0.87 -6.01 -10.74
N TRP A 324 0.61 -5.97 -9.43
CA TRP A 324 1.49 -5.31 -8.47
C TRP A 324 2.88 -5.97 -8.42
N GLU A 325 2.92 -7.31 -8.30
CA GLU A 325 4.18 -8.06 -8.33
C GLU A 325 4.92 -7.86 -9.66
N ALA A 326 4.21 -7.92 -10.80
CA ALA A 326 4.79 -7.70 -12.12
C ALA A 326 5.38 -6.29 -12.30
N ALA A 327 4.82 -5.27 -11.65
CA ALA A 327 5.30 -3.89 -11.71
C ALA A 327 6.72 -3.71 -11.12
N SER A 328 7.21 -4.66 -10.32
CA SER A 328 8.57 -4.67 -9.78
C SER A 328 9.64 -5.19 -10.76
N ALA A 329 9.23 -5.74 -11.90
CA ALA A 329 10.12 -6.39 -12.87
C ALA A 329 11.29 -5.51 -13.38
N PRO A 330 11.13 -4.19 -13.63
CA PRO A 330 12.27 -3.36 -14.07
C PRO A 330 13.46 -3.39 -13.09
N ALA A 331 13.21 -3.42 -11.78
CA ALA A 331 14.27 -3.51 -10.78
C ALA A 331 14.97 -4.89 -10.82
N ALA A 332 14.21 -5.98 -10.93
CA ALA A 332 14.77 -7.32 -11.06
C ALA A 332 15.63 -7.46 -12.32
N GLN A 333 15.18 -6.92 -13.46
CA GLN A 333 15.93 -6.91 -14.72
C GLN A 333 17.25 -6.13 -14.63
N ALA A 334 17.33 -5.12 -13.76
CA ALA A 334 18.54 -4.37 -13.47
C ALA A 334 19.48 -5.08 -12.48
N GLY A 335 19.10 -6.26 -11.98
CA GLY A 335 19.91 -7.07 -11.07
C GLY A 335 19.74 -6.72 -9.58
N HIS A 336 18.74 -5.91 -9.22
CA HIS A 336 18.35 -5.71 -7.84
C HIS A 336 17.67 -6.95 -7.25
N ARG A 337 17.87 -7.21 -5.97
CA ARG A 337 17.10 -8.24 -5.26
C ARG A 337 15.69 -7.72 -5.05
N VAL A 338 14.69 -8.45 -5.53
CA VAL A 338 13.28 -8.09 -5.40
C VAL A 338 12.57 -9.12 -4.53
N CYS A 339 11.83 -8.67 -3.51
CA CYS A 339 10.96 -9.48 -2.68
C CYS A 339 9.54 -8.91 -2.72
N GLN A 340 8.56 -9.74 -3.10
CA GLN A 340 7.14 -9.39 -3.06
C GLN A 340 6.53 -10.01 -1.81
N LEU A 341 6.14 -9.18 -0.85
CA LEU A 341 5.58 -9.62 0.43
C LEU A 341 4.09 -9.86 0.28
N ARG A 342 3.67 -11.12 0.18
CA ARG A 342 2.28 -11.54 0.12
C ARG A 342 1.68 -11.55 1.52
N ASN A 343 1.20 -10.38 1.95
CA ASN A 343 0.74 -10.17 3.31
C ASN A 343 -0.63 -10.80 3.55
N GLY A 344 -0.77 -11.53 4.65
CA GLY A 344 -2.05 -11.86 5.26
C GLY A 344 -2.73 -10.61 5.83
N VAL A 345 -3.90 -10.78 6.41
CA VAL A 345 -4.61 -9.71 7.11
C VAL A 345 -3.84 -9.33 8.37
N VAL A 346 -3.28 -8.12 8.37
CA VAL A 346 -2.50 -7.62 9.52
C VAL A 346 -3.45 -7.21 10.62
N LEU A 347 -3.29 -7.83 11.81
CA LEU A 347 -4.11 -7.59 12.99
C LEU A 347 -3.45 -6.55 13.89
N ALA A 348 -4.13 -5.39 14.05
CA ALA A 348 -3.79 -4.31 14.98
C ALA A 348 -5.02 -3.46 15.27
N THR A 349 -5.09 -2.86 16.44
CA THR A 349 -6.21 -1.99 16.85
C THR A 349 -6.09 -0.57 16.30
N GLU A 350 -4.88 -0.14 15.91
CA GLU A 350 -4.61 1.20 15.37
C GLU A 350 -5.05 1.33 13.89
N GLY A 351 -5.31 0.21 13.21
CA GLY A 351 -5.67 0.26 11.80
C GLY A 351 -6.11 -1.07 11.19
N GLY A 352 -6.34 -1.06 9.87
CA GLY A 352 -6.69 -2.24 9.10
C GLY A 352 -8.08 -2.81 9.41
N ALA A 353 -8.21 -4.12 9.26
CA ALA A 353 -9.48 -4.83 9.44
C ALA A 353 -9.92 -4.87 10.91
N LEU A 354 -8.98 -5.14 11.83
CA LEU A 354 -9.28 -5.30 13.25
C LEU A 354 -9.82 -3.99 13.85
N ALA A 355 -9.25 -2.83 13.51
CA ALA A 355 -9.75 -1.53 13.98
C ALA A 355 -11.23 -1.29 13.65
N LYS A 356 -11.72 -1.85 12.54
CA LYS A 356 -13.13 -1.73 12.13
C LYS A 356 -14.03 -2.74 12.83
N LEU A 357 -13.51 -3.93 13.09
CA LEU A 357 -14.24 -5.01 13.75
C LEU A 357 -14.29 -4.82 15.27
N TYR A 358 -13.24 -4.24 15.86
CA TYR A 358 -13.10 -4.08 17.31
C TYR A 358 -14.32 -3.43 17.97
N PRO A 359 -14.87 -2.29 17.48
CA PRO A 359 -16.06 -1.68 18.10
C PRO A 359 -17.29 -2.59 18.08
N VAL A 360 -17.47 -3.39 17.02
CA VAL A 360 -18.61 -4.32 16.87
C VAL A 360 -18.51 -5.44 17.90
N PHE A 361 -17.33 -6.05 18.03
CA PHE A 361 -17.09 -7.08 19.04
C PHE A 361 -17.16 -6.51 20.46
N PHE A 362 -16.66 -5.28 20.68
CA PHE A 362 -16.66 -4.63 21.98
C PHE A 362 -18.07 -4.46 22.57
N VAL A 363 -19.07 -4.15 21.74
CA VAL A 363 -20.48 -4.04 22.18
C VAL A 363 -21.20 -5.41 22.17
N GLY A 364 -20.52 -6.52 21.89
CA GLY A 364 -21.11 -7.85 21.83
C GLY A 364 -21.91 -8.14 20.55
N GLY A 365 -21.72 -7.32 19.51
CA GLY A 365 -22.36 -7.48 18.20
C GLY A 365 -21.59 -8.39 17.24
N GLY A 366 -20.46 -8.93 17.67
CA GLY A 366 -19.61 -9.82 16.85
C GLY A 366 -20.23 -11.20 16.63
N GLY A 367 -19.84 -11.85 15.54
CA GLY A 367 -20.28 -13.20 15.22
C GLY A 367 -19.66 -13.73 13.93
N ILE A 368 -19.97 -14.96 13.63
CA ILE A 368 -19.48 -15.68 12.45
C ILE A 368 -20.06 -15.03 11.19
N VAL A 369 -19.20 -14.82 10.19
CA VAL A 369 -19.57 -14.34 8.86
C VAL A 369 -19.77 -15.53 7.94
N GLY A 370 -20.92 -15.59 7.24
CA GLY A 370 -21.29 -16.74 6.43
C GLY A 370 -21.49 -17.99 7.30
N ASP A 371 -20.86 -19.08 6.91
CA ASP A 371 -20.79 -20.32 7.69
C ASP A 371 -19.55 -20.43 8.58
N GLY A 372 -18.61 -19.46 8.41
CA GLY A 372 -17.40 -19.38 9.21
C GLY A 372 -16.28 -20.35 8.82
N THR A 373 -16.46 -21.15 7.78
CA THR A 373 -15.48 -22.16 7.33
C THR A 373 -14.39 -21.60 6.44
N GLN A 374 -14.61 -20.41 5.88
CA GLN A 374 -13.62 -19.73 5.03
C GLN A 374 -12.33 -19.43 5.81
N TYR A 375 -11.19 -19.76 5.20
CA TYR A 375 -9.90 -19.51 5.80
C TYR A 375 -9.59 -18.02 5.88
N PHE A 376 -8.99 -17.65 7.01
CA PHE A 376 -8.65 -16.26 7.34
C PHE A 376 -7.13 -16.17 7.52
N PRO A 377 -6.37 -15.90 6.45
CA PRO A 377 -4.92 -15.77 6.54
C PRO A 377 -4.57 -14.46 7.24
N PHE A 378 -4.02 -14.55 8.44
CA PHE A 378 -3.70 -13.41 9.30
C PHE A 378 -2.22 -13.37 9.65
N VAL A 379 -1.79 -12.24 10.17
CA VAL A 379 -0.49 -12.03 10.83
C VAL A 379 -0.64 -10.91 11.85
N SER A 380 0.03 -10.99 13.00
CA SER A 380 0.11 -9.85 13.93
C SER A 380 0.99 -8.73 13.32
N ASN A 381 0.68 -7.47 13.65
CA ASN A 381 1.49 -6.33 13.21
C ASN A 381 2.96 -6.48 13.66
N ARG A 382 3.17 -7.03 14.85
CA ARG A 382 4.48 -7.35 15.40
C ARG A 382 5.24 -8.35 14.52
N ASP A 383 4.66 -9.52 14.21
CA ASP A 383 5.33 -10.52 13.37
C ASP A 383 5.47 -10.07 11.92
N MET A 384 4.56 -9.25 11.41
CA MET A 384 4.71 -8.61 10.11
C MET A 384 6.01 -7.78 10.06
N ALA A 385 6.22 -6.90 11.03
CA ALA A 385 7.41 -6.05 11.09
C ALA A 385 8.70 -6.88 11.27
N ARG A 386 8.68 -7.90 12.16
CA ARG A 386 9.80 -8.81 12.39
C ARG A 386 10.14 -9.63 11.14
N ALA A 387 9.14 -10.12 10.41
CA ALA A 387 9.35 -10.84 9.16
C ALA A 387 9.99 -9.94 8.11
N MET A 388 9.60 -8.68 8.01
CA MET A 388 10.22 -7.71 7.09
C MET A 388 11.69 -7.48 7.42
N VAL A 389 12.05 -7.33 8.71
CA VAL A 389 13.46 -7.21 9.13
C VAL A 389 14.22 -8.49 8.81
N HIS A 390 13.63 -9.66 9.08
CA HIS A 390 14.23 -10.96 8.73
C HIS A 390 14.48 -11.10 7.22
N VAL A 391 13.55 -10.64 6.38
CA VAL A 391 13.72 -10.64 4.91
C VAL A 391 14.90 -9.75 4.50
N LEU A 392 15.09 -8.58 5.13
CA LEU A 392 16.24 -7.73 4.88
C LEU A 392 17.55 -8.38 5.31
N ASP A 393 17.54 -9.06 6.46
CA ASP A 393 18.71 -9.70 7.07
C ASP A 393 19.05 -11.08 6.45
N THR A 394 18.22 -11.56 5.53
CA THR A 394 18.36 -12.87 4.86
C THR A 394 18.46 -12.67 3.33
N PRO A 395 19.65 -12.39 2.77
CA PRO A 395 19.81 -12.07 1.34
C PRO A 395 19.41 -13.21 0.39
N GLN A 396 19.28 -14.44 0.89
CA GLN A 396 18.85 -15.61 0.11
C GLN A 396 17.35 -15.59 -0.21
N LEU A 397 16.55 -14.87 0.59
CA LEU A 397 15.12 -14.69 0.34
C LEU A 397 14.92 -13.73 -0.83
N GLN A 398 14.21 -14.19 -1.86
CA GLN A 398 13.87 -13.41 -3.05
C GLN A 398 12.58 -13.88 -3.70
N GLY A 399 12.01 -13.03 -4.58
CA GLY A 399 10.72 -13.30 -5.22
C GLY A 399 9.57 -13.21 -4.24
N PRO A 400 8.43 -13.92 -4.48
CA PRO A 400 7.30 -13.91 -3.58
C PRO A 400 7.63 -14.53 -2.24
N ILE A 401 7.13 -13.92 -1.16
CA ILE A 401 7.30 -14.34 0.23
C ILE A 401 5.96 -14.19 0.95
N ASN A 402 5.39 -15.28 1.42
CA ASN A 402 4.17 -15.26 2.20
C ASN A 402 4.44 -14.75 3.61
N ILE A 403 3.70 -13.74 4.06
CA ILE A 403 3.75 -13.25 5.43
C ILE A 403 2.36 -13.42 6.05
N ASN A 404 2.11 -14.62 6.56
CA ASN A 404 0.93 -14.99 7.34
C ASN A 404 1.36 -15.94 8.44
N ALA A 405 0.57 -16.02 9.51
CA ALA A 405 0.83 -16.96 10.60
C ALA A 405 0.83 -18.42 10.10
N PRO A 406 1.66 -19.30 10.68
CA PRO A 406 1.81 -20.68 10.22
C PRO A 406 0.62 -21.57 10.56
N ILE A 407 -0.10 -21.26 11.65
CA ILE A 407 -1.29 -22.01 12.05
C ILE A 407 -2.50 -21.44 11.31
N GLN A 408 -3.09 -22.28 10.46
CA GLN A 408 -4.28 -21.88 9.70
C GLN A 408 -5.45 -21.61 10.65
N ALA A 409 -6.23 -20.57 10.35
CA ALA A 409 -7.45 -20.26 11.07
C ALA A 409 -8.59 -20.00 10.08
N THR A 410 -9.80 -20.30 10.51
CA THR A 410 -11.04 -19.95 9.82
C THR A 410 -11.63 -18.65 10.37
N ASN A 411 -12.65 -18.12 9.73
CA ASN A 411 -13.42 -17.01 10.27
C ASN A 411 -14.08 -17.37 11.61
N ALA A 412 -14.50 -18.63 11.81
CA ALA A 412 -15.03 -19.10 13.07
C ALA A 412 -13.97 -19.07 14.17
N ASP A 413 -12.72 -19.51 13.90
CA ASP A 413 -11.61 -19.46 14.85
C ASP A 413 -11.28 -18.00 15.23
N PHE A 414 -11.18 -17.11 14.25
CA PHE A 414 -10.97 -15.67 14.48
C PHE A 414 -12.09 -15.09 15.37
N THR A 415 -13.35 -15.40 15.04
CA THR A 415 -14.51 -14.93 15.82
C THR A 415 -14.47 -15.42 17.25
N GLN A 416 -14.10 -16.68 17.47
CA GLN A 416 -13.93 -17.29 18.80
C GLN A 416 -12.79 -16.61 19.56
N ALA A 417 -11.64 -16.40 18.93
CA ALA A 417 -10.49 -15.71 19.52
C ALA A 417 -10.87 -14.29 19.98
N MET A 418 -11.55 -13.53 19.13
CA MET A 418 -12.06 -12.20 19.47
C MET A 418 -12.99 -12.24 20.68
N GLY A 419 -13.94 -13.16 20.70
CA GLY A 419 -14.87 -13.34 21.83
C GLY A 419 -14.17 -13.67 23.13
N THR A 420 -13.20 -14.57 23.08
CA THR A 420 -12.41 -15.03 24.23
C THR A 420 -11.55 -13.89 24.79
N VAL A 421 -10.75 -13.26 23.96
CA VAL A 421 -9.82 -12.17 24.37
C VAL A 421 -10.59 -10.96 24.89
N MET A 422 -11.64 -10.55 24.22
CA MET A 422 -12.45 -9.39 24.61
C MET A 422 -13.45 -9.71 25.73
N LYS A 423 -13.64 -10.98 26.05
CA LYS A 423 -14.67 -11.46 27.00
C LYS A 423 -16.05 -10.97 26.61
N ARG A 424 -16.39 -11.13 25.33
CA ARG A 424 -17.68 -10.72 24.75
C ARG A 424 -18.37 -11.89 24.05
N PRO A 425 -19.69 -11.96 24.09
CA PRO A 425 -20.42 -12.96 23.30
C PRO A 425 -20.25 -12.70 21.80
N THR A 426 -20.21 -13.78 21.01
CA THR A 426 -20.10 -13.74 19.54
C THR A 426 -21.25 -14.51 18.91
N LEU A 427 -22.48 -14.21 19.36
CA LEU A 427 -23.68 -15.00 19.05
C LEU A 427 -24.46 -14.47 17.85
N ILE A 428 -24.09 -13.31 17.28
CA ILE A 428 -24.86 -12.67 16.21
C ILE A 428 -24.23 -13.02 14.86
N PRO A 429 -24.74 -14.06 14.14
CA PRO A 429 -24.16 -14.42 12.84
C PRO A 429 -24.43 -13.31 11.81
N PHE A 430 -23.50 -13.12 10.90
CA PHE A 430 -23.67 -12.21 9.77
C PHE A 430 -23.83 -13.05 8.48
N PRO A 431 -25.07 -13.30 8.01
CA PRO A 431 -25.33 -14.23 6.92
C PRO A 431 -24.67 -13.80 5.61
N ALA A 432 -24.21 -14.77 4.81
CA ALA A 432 -23.54 -14.52 3.54
C ALA A 432 -24.34 -13.62 2.59
N PHE A 433 -25.69 -13.83 2.49
CA PHE A 433 -26.52 -12.98 1.64
C PHE A 433 -26.51 -11.50 2.06
N ALA A 434 -26.40 -11.22 3.37
CA ALA A 434 -26.32 -9.85 3.87
C ALA A 434 -24.96 -9.24 3.56
N VAL A 435 -23.88 -10.03 3.59
CA VAL A 435 -22.54 -9.59 3.16
C VAL A 435 -22.57 -9.19 1.67
N SER A 436 -23.07 -10.08 0.80
CA SER A 436 -23.15 -9.80 -0.65
C SER A 436 -24.05 -8.59 -0.94
N LEU A 437 -25.19 -8.45 -0.23
CA LEU A 437 -26.09 -7.33 -0.42
C LEU A 437 -25.49 -5.98 -0.01
N LEU A 438 -24.74 -5.93 1.12
CA LEU A 438 -24.24 -4.69 1.69
C LEU A 438 -22.87 -4.30 1.17
N PHE A 439 -21.99 -5.25 0.87
CA PHE A 439 -20.61 -5.03 0.49
C PHE A 439 -20.29 -5.43 -0.94
N GLY A 440 -21.23 -6.14 -1.64
CA GLY A 440 -21.03 -6.59 -3.02
C GLY A 440 -19.75 -7.43 -3.17
N GLU A 441 -19.05 -7.29 -4.29
CA GLU A 441 -17.82 -8.00 -4.62
C GLU A 441 -16.74 -7.89 -3.51
N MET A 442 -16.62 -6.72 -2.87
CA MET A 442 -15.67 -6.54 -1.75
C MET A 442 -16.01 -7.50 -0.60
N GLY A 443 -17.29 -7.66 -0.28
CA GLY A 443 -17.71 -8.59 0.76
C GLY A 443 -17.48 -10.05 0.35
N GLU A 444 -17.70 -10.38 -0.89
CA GLU A 444 -17.49 -11.74 -1.41
C GLU A 444 -16.00 -12.12 -1.40
N GLU A 445 -15.12 -11.24 -1.86
CA GLU A 445 -13.68 -11.56 -1.89
C GLU A 445 -12.99 -11.45 -0.53
N VAL A 446 -13.36 -10.46 0.30
CA VAL A 446 -12.62 -10.17 1.55
C VAL A 446 -13.21 -10.85 2.77
N LEU A 447 -14.55 -11.04 2.82
CA LEU A 447 -15.24 -11.55 3.99
C LEU A 447 -15.72 -13.00 3.84
N LEU A 448 -16.13 -13.39 2.62
CA LEU A 448 -16.67 -14.73 2.31
C LEU A 448 -15.64 -15.61 1.60
N GLY A 449 -14.70 -15.03 0.85
CA GLY A 449 -13.61 -15.77 0.23
C GLY A 449 -12.64 -16.30 1.26
N GLY A 450 -12.07 -17.48 1.02
CA GLY A 450 -11.14 -18.15 1.89
C GLY A 450 -9.81 -18.43 1.21
N THR A 451 -8.71 -18.01 1.81
CA THR A 451 -7.37 -18.28 1.30
C THR A 451 -6.57 -19.09 2.31
N GLN A 452 -6.19 -20.31 1.93
CA GLN A 452 -5.21 -21.11 2.67
C GLN A 452 -3.80 -20.80 2.13
N ALA A 453 -2.89 -20.41 3.01
CA ALA A 453 -1.50 -20.16 2.62
C ALA A 453 -0.52 -20.52 3.72
N THR A 454 0.66 -20.98 3.33
CA THR A 454 1.76 -21.33 4.25
C THR A 454 2.95 -20.39 3.99
N PRO A 455 3.57 -19.80 5.04
CA PRO A 455 4.75 -18.97 4.92
C PRO A 455 6.03 -19.83 4.81
N LYS A 456 6.11 -20.66 3.78
CA LYS A 456 7.12 -21.73 3.65
C LYS A 456 8.54 -21.17 3.64
N LYS A 457 8.80 -20.14 2.85
CA LYS A 457 10.12 -19.51 2.77
C LYS A 457 10.58 -18.91 4.10
N LEU A 458 9.68 -18.28 4.84
CA LEU A 458 10.01 -17.75 6.18
C LEU A 458 10.36 -18.87 7.15
N LEU A 459 9.58 -19.95 7.17
CA LEU A 459 9.84 -21.11 8.04
C LEU A 459 11.16 -21.80 7.68
N GLU A 460 11.41 -22.02 6.39
CA GLU A 460 12.65 -22.66 5.90
C GLU A 460 13.89 -21.78 6.14
N SER A 461 13.73 -20.45 6.18
CA SER A 461 14.81 -19.51 6.50
C SER A 461 15.08 -19.33 8.00
N GLY A 462 14.35 -20.06 8.86
CA GLY A 462 14.52 -20.03 10.31
C GLY A 462 13.77 -18.90 11.02
N PHE A 463 12.82 -18.22 10.36
CA PHE A 463 11.97 -17.25 11.04
C PHE A 463 11.04 -17.92 12.05
N THR A 464 10.98 -17.37 13.25
CA THR A 464 10.11 -17.86 14.33
C THR A 464 9.03 -16.82 14.61
N PHE A 465 7.77 -17.20 14.38
CA PHE A 465 6.61 -16.39 14.74
C PHE A 465 6.46 -16.29 16.26
N GLN A 466 6.16 -15.11 16.77
CA GLN A 466 5.80 -14.90 18.18
C GLN A 466 4.30 -15.08 18.40
N ASP A 467 3.51 -14.86 17.35
CA ASP A 467 2.05 -15.00 17.35
C ASP A 467 1.62 -16.05 16.31
N PRO A 468 1.93 -17.35 16.52
CA PRO A 468 1.70 -18.40 15.54
C PRO A 468 0.22 -18.75 15.34
N SER A 469 -0.64 -18.50 16.35
CA SER A 469 -2.08 -18.75 16.30
C SER A 469 -2.91 -17.47 16.24
N VAL A 470 -4.17 -17.60 15.84
CA VAL A 470 -5.08 -16.44 15.76
C VAL A 470 -5.38 -15.86 17.15
N GLU A 471 -5.43 -16.72 18.18
CA GLU A 471 -5.56 -16.28 19.56
C GLU A 471 -4.37 -15.41 19.99
N ASP A 472 -3.15 -15.87 19.73
CA ASP A 472 -1.93 -15.12 20.07
C ASP A 472 -1.92 -13.75 19.37
N ALA A 473 -2.23 -13.73 18.07
CA ALA A 473 -2.25 -12.50 17.28
C ALA A 473 -3.33 -11.51 17.76
N VAL A 474 -4.53 -12.00 18.08
CA VAL A 474 -5.61 -11.18 18.65
C VAL A 474 -5.25 -10.70 20.05
N GLN A 475 -4.65 -11.59 20.89
CA GLN A 475 -4.20 -11.23 22.23
C GLN A 475 -3.13 -10.13 22.18
N THR A 476 -2.15 -10.24 21.29
CA THR A 476 -1.12 -9.23 21.08
C THR A 476 -1.74 -7.91 20.65
N ALA A 477 -2.62 -7.92 19.65
CA ALA A 477 -3.21 -6.71 19.09
C ALA A 477 -4.17 -5.98 20.06
N ILE A 478 -4.77 -6.66 21.04
CA ILE A 478 -5.80 -6.05 21.92
C ILE A 478 -5.26 -5.77 23.33
N VAL A 479 -4.34 -6.58 23.84
CA VAL A 479 -3.96 -6.55 25.27
C VAL A 479 -2.53 -6.07 25.46
N ASN A 480 -1.62 -6.35 24.54
CA ASN A 480 -0.19 -6.08 24.70
C ASN A 480 0.30 -4.79 23.99
N GLU A 481 -0.63 -4.05 23.42
CA GLU A 481 -0.37 -2.70 22.87
C GLU A 481 -0.67 -1.56 23.88
#